data_b56c7e1bb795244239cf7d37eabb1c8b
#
_entry.id   b56c7e1bb795244239cf7d37eabb1c8b
#
_cell.length_a   1.000
_cell.length_b   1.000
_cell.length_c   1.000
_cell.angle_alpha   90.00
_cell.angle_beta   90.00
_cell.angle_gamma   90.00
#
_symmetry.space_group_name_H-M   'P 1'
#
loop_
_entity.id
_entity.type
_entity.pdbx_description
1 polymer ?
#
loop_
_entity_poly.entity_id
_entity_poly.type
_entity_poly.pdbx_seq_one_letter_code
_entity_poly.pdbx_strand_id
1 'polypeptide(L)'
;MLTLSKYEGKTKKEAIEKCLNEFNIKEEELFIKETETEAKLFKSKKYILEVIKKSDVINYIKEYIKEIDKSFNINIKSEVKENENIIKVILVSENNPILIGKDGKNIDALQTIIRNSIRNQTGIDIKVNIDASNYKKKKEENFEREIKKIIKDVQNTHIEVKLDPMNSYNRRLVHNLATKYENIKTESIGEEPNRYTIIKYEED
;
A
#
# COMPACT_ATOMS: atom_id res chain seq x y z
N MET A 1 18.10 -11.39 6.56
CA MET A 1 18.03 -10.31 7.57
C MET A 1 18.52 -9.04 6.92
N LEU A 2 17.83 -7.90 7.12
CA LEU A 2 18.24 -6.60 6.60
C LEU A 2 19.24 -5.95 7.56
N THR A 3 20.32 -5.38 7.02
CA THR A 3 21.36 -4.72 7.81
C THR A 3 21.50 -3.28 7.34
N LEU A 4 21.45 -2.34 8.28
CA LEU A 4 21.69 -0.92 8.03
C LEU A 4 23.18 -0.61 8.14
N SER A 5 23.68 0.21 7.23
CA SER A 5 24.98 0.87 7.38
C SER A 5 24.79 2.27 7.95
N LYS A 6 25.73 2.69 8.81
CA LYS A 6 25.68 4.00 9.47
C LYS A 6 26.85 4.86 9.02
N TYR A 7 26.55 6.10 8.63
CA TYR A 7 27.51 7.09 8.21
C TYR A 7 27.36 8.36 9.04
N GLU A 8 28.46 8.91 9.50
CA GLU A 8 28.48 10.16 10.27
C GLU A 8 29.22 11.25 9.49
N GLY A 9 28.69 12.46 9.54
CA GLY A 9 29.31 13.65 8.98
C GLY A 9 29.05 14.90 9.81
N LYS A 10 29.82 15.94 9.61
CA LYS A 10 29.53 17.26 10.16
C LYS A 10 28.36 17.94 9.45
N THR A 11 28.13 17.56 8.20
CA THR A 11 27.00 17.96 7.38
C THR A 11 26.34 16.72 6.78
N LYS A 12 25.06 16.84 6.40
CA LYS A 12 24.34 15.81 5.67
C LYS A 12 25.08 15.39 4.39
N LYS A 13 25.57 16.37 3.63
CA LYS A 13 26.29 16.15 2.38
C LYS A 13 27.56 15.29 2.59
N GLU A 14 28.37 15.59 3.60
CA GLU A 14 29.55 14.78 3.95
C GLU A 14 29.19 13.34 4.28
N ALA A 15 28.11 13.11 5.04
CA ALA A 15 27.69 11.77 5.39
C ALA A 15 27.17 10.99 4.16
N ILE A 16 26.43 11.66 3.27
CA ILE A 16 25.97 11.07 1.99
C ILE A 16 27.17 10.72 1.10
N GLU A 17 28.11 11.64 0.89
CA GLU A 17 29.29 11.40 0.04
C GLU A 17 30.10 10.20 0.52
N LYS A 18 30.29 10.03 1.83
CA LYS A 18 30.95 8.85 2.40
C LYS A 18 30.23 7.56 2.04
N CYS A 19 28.90 7.56 2.18
CA CYS A 19 28.07 6.42 1.86
C CYS A 19 28.15 6.05 0.38
N LEU A 20 27.99 7.03 -0.51
CA LEU A 20 27.98 6.81 -1.97
C LEU A 20 29.34 6.32 -2.48
N ASN A 21 30.45 6.86 -1.94
CA ASN A 21 31.81 6.43 -2.28
C ASN A 21 32.08 4.98 -1.85
N GLU A 22 31.61 4.57 -0.67
CA GLU A 22 31.80 3.19 -0.19
C GLU A 22 30.96 2.20 -0.98
N PHE A 23 29.71 2.51 -1.25
CA PHE A 23 28.82 1.60 -2.00
C PHE A 23 29.00 1.65 -3.50
N ASN A 24 29.63 2.71 -4.04
CA ASN A 24 29.76 2.96 -5.48
C ASN A 24 28.41 2.92 -6.23
N ILE A 25 27.39 3.53 -5.65
CA ILE A 25 26.02 3.62 -6.17
C ILE A 25 25.51 5.05 -6.04
N LYS A 26 24.35 5.34 -6.64
CA LYS A 26 23.69 6.64 -6.55
C LYS A 26 22.79 6.72 -5.31
N GLU A 27 22.52 7.94 -4.86
CA GLU A 27 21.62 8.19 -3.72
C GLU A 27 20.20 7.65 -3.98
N GLU A 28 19.74 7.70 -5.23
CA GLU A 28 18.45 7.15 -5.67
C GLU A 28 18.28 5.64 -5.41
N GLU A 29 19.38 4.90 -5.24
CA GLU A 29 19.41 3.45 -5.00
C GLU A 29 19.38 3.10 -3.50
N LEU A 30 19.21 4.12 -2.64
CA LEU A 30 19.18 3.97 -1.19
C LEU A 30 17.83 4.33 -0.59
N PHE A 31 17.46 3.63 0.49
CA PHE A 31 16.55 4.16 1.50
C PHE A 31 17.38 4.73 2.63
N ILE A 32 17.09 5.98 2.99
CA ILE A 32 17.88 6.76 3.95
C ILE A 32 16.98 7.19 5.10
N LYS A 33 17.45 6.97 6.32
CA LYS A 33 16.88 7.55 7.53
C LYS A 33 17.89 8.50 8.14
N GLU A 34 17.50 9.73 8.31
CA GLU A 34 18.32 10.79 8.85
C GLU A 34 18.02 10.97 10.34
N THR A 35 19.07 11.12 11.12
CA THR A 35 18.99 11.46 12.53
C THR A 35 20.02 12.54 12.83
N GLU A 36 19.56 13.64 13.39
CA GLU A 36 20.47 14.69 13.90
C GLU A 36 20.72 14.45 15.38
N THR A 37 21.97 14.52 15.80
CA THR A 37 22.31 14.57 17.23
C THR A 37 22.35 16.03 17.68
N GLU A 38 21.63 16.35 18.77
CA GLU A 38 21.72 17.67 19.39
C GLU A 38 23.15 17.97 19.87
N ALA A 39 23.58 19.20 19.72
CA ALA A 39 24.82 19.68 20.27
C ALA A 39 24.72 19.66 21.81
N LYS A 40 25.43 18.74 22.48
CA LYS A 40 25.63 18.79 23.95
C LYS A 40 26.87 19.65 24.26
N LEU A 41 26.91 20.26 25.47
CA LEU A 41 28.09 21.00 25.94
C LEU A 41 29.38 20.24 25.57
N PHE A 42 30.23 20.84 24.73
CA PHE A 42 31.50 20.28 24.20
C PHE A 42 31.40 19.26 23.06
N LYS A 43 30.21 18.96 22.45
CA LYS A 43 30.13 18.14 21.22
C LYS A 43 29.45 18.91 20.10
N SER A 44 30.11 19.01 18.94
CA SER A 44 29.52 19.58 17.73
C SER A 44 28.35 18.74 17.23
N LYS A 45 27.36 19.40 16.61
CA LYS A 45 26.24 18.73 15.93
C LYS A 45 26.78 17.73 14.91
N LYS A 46 26.23 16.52 14.89
CA LYS A 46 26.58 15.48 13.91
C LYS A 46 25.32 15.01 13.21
N TYR A 47 25.45 14.74 11.92
CA TYR A 47 24.46 14.06 11.12
C TYR A 47 24.77 12.57 11.05
N ILE A 48 23.79 11.75 11.36
CA ILE A 48 23.87 10.29 11.27
C ILE A 48 22.89 9.84 10.21
N LEU A 49 23.38 9.14 9.21
CA LEU A 49 22.57 8.48 8.19
C LEU A 49 22.56 6.99 8.44
N GLU A 50 21.39 6.41 8.59
CA GLU A 50 21.15 4.98 8.54
C GLU A 50 20.63 4.64 7.15
N VAL A 51 21.35 3.84 6.40
CA VAL A 51 21.08 3.58 4.99
C VAL A 51 20.99 2.09 4.70
N ILE A 52 20.16 1.74 3.73
CA ILE A 52 20.06 0.40 3.17
C ILE A 52 19.86 0.49 1.65
N LYS A 53 20.50 -0.42 0.91
CA LYS A 53 20.30 -0.50 -0.54
C LYS A 53 18.88 -0.96 -0.88
N LYS A 54 18.26 -0.31 -1.87
CA LYS A 54 16.94 -0.73 -2.37
C LYS A 54 16.96 -2.17 -2.88
N SER A 55 18.06 -2.58 -3.50
CA SER A 55 18.28 -3.97 -3.95
C SER A 55 18.21 -4.99 -2.82
N ASP A 56 18.74 -4.67 -1.64
CA ASP A 56 18.73 -5.59 -0.49
C ASP A 56 17.31 -5.77 0.04
N VAL A 57 16.53 -4.69 0.08
CA VAL A 57 15.11 -4.76 0.48
C VAL A 57 14.30 -5.55 -0.55
N ILE A 58 14.54 -5.35 -1.85
CA ILE A 58 13.90 -6.11 -2.93
C ILE A 58 14.21 -7.61 -2.81
N ASN A 59 15.48 -7.96 -2.58
CA ASN A 59 15.90 -9.34 -2.41
C ASN A 59 15.27 -9.97 -1.16
N TYR A 60 15.23 -9.22 -0.05
CA TYR A 60 14.54 -9.66 1.16
C TYR A 60 13.08 -10.00 0.91
N ILE A 61 12.34 -9.13 0.19
CA ILE A 61 10.94 -9.38 -0.15
C ILE A 61 10.79 -10.63 -1.01
N LYS A 62 11.66 -10.81 -2.02
CA LYS A 62 11.64 -12.00 -2.89
C LYS A 62 11.85 -13.28 -2.10
N GLU A 63 12.85 -13.30 -1.20
CA GLU A 63 13.11 -14.47 -0.35
C GLU A 63 11.95 -14.72 0.61
N TYR A 64 11.36 -13.68 1.19
CA TYR A 64 10.19 -13.80 2.07
C TYR A 64 9.01 -14.46 1.35
N ILE A 65 8.71 -14.02 0.12
CA ILE A 65 7.64 -14.60 -0.70
C ILE A 65 7.95 -16.05 -1.07
N LYS A 66 9.19 -16.37 -1.39
CA LYS A 66 9.65 -17.72 -1.69
C LYS A 66 9.49 -18.67 -0.50
N GLU A 67 9.77 -18.22 0.72
CA GLU A 67 9.53 -19.01 1.94
C GLU A 67 8.05 -19.27 2.18
N ILE A 68 7.19 -18.27 1.93
CA ILE A 68 5.72 -18.45 1.97
C ILE A 68 5.28 -19.46 0.92
N ASP A 69 5.74 -19.33 -0.32
CA ASP A 69 5.41 -20.25 -1.40
C ASP A 69 5.76 -21.69 -1.03
N LYS A 70 6.98 -21.89 -0.53
CA LYS A 70 7.46 -23.20 -0.05
C LYS A 70 6.62 -23.75 1.09
N SER A 71 6.21 -22.89 2.03
CA SER A 71 5.47 -23.30 3.23
C SER A 71 4.01 -23.70 2.91
N PHE A 72 3.38 -23.01 1.96
CA PHE A 72 1.98 -23.23 1.59
C PHE A 72 1.80 -24.04 0.29
N ASN A 73 2.88 -24.27 -0.46
CA ASN A 73 2.88 -25.01 -1.73
C ASN A 73 1.83 -24.50 -2.75
N ILE A 74 1.79 -23.18 -2.97
CA ILE A 74 0.77 -22.52 -3.81
C ILE A 74 1.31 -22.00 -5.15
N ASN A 75 2.57 -22.29 -5.47
CA ASN A 75 3.22 -21.88 -6.73
C ASN A 75 3.15 -20.38 -7.01
N ILE A 76 3.78 -19.57 -6.15
CA ILE A 76 3.81 -18.12 -6.31
C ILE A 76 4.94 -17.70 -7.23
N LYS A 77 4.61 -17.03 -8.33
CA LYS A 77 5.56 -16.23 -9.12
C LYS A 77 5.46 -14.78 -8.65
N SER A 78 6.60 -14.16 -8.38
CA SER A 78 6.65 -12.77 -7.92
C SER A 78 7.51 -11.91 -8.82
N GLU A 79 7.02 -10.72 -9.14
CA GLU A 79 7.78 -9.64 -9.74
C GLU A 79 7.86 -8.50 -8.72
N VAL A 80 9.08 -8.07 -8.39
CA VAL A 80 9.33 -7.00 -7.43
C VAL A 80 10.08 -5.88 -8.13
N LYS A 81 9.46 -4.70 -8.17
CA LYS A 81 10.03 -3.48 -8.77
C LYS A 81 9.95 -2.33 -7.79
N GLU A 82 10.90 -1.42 -7.89
CA GLU A 82 10.87 -0.13 -7.19
C GLU A 82 10.53 0.98 -8.20
N ASN A 83 9.67 1.87 -7.80
CA ASN A 83 9.35 3.08 -8.52
C ASN A 83 9.03 4.19 -7.51
N GLU A 84 9.72 5.33 -7.60
CA GLU A 84 9.49 6.52 -6.76
C GLU A 84 9.44 6.20 -5.24
N ASN A 85 10.42 5.43 -4.77
CA ASN A 85 10.51 4.97 -3.37
C ASN A 85 9.36 4.07 -2.89
N ILE A 86 8.56 3.53 -3.81
CA ILE A 86 7.53 2.54 -3.51
C ILE A 86 7.97 1.20 -4.11
N ILE A 87 8.02 0.17 -3.28
CA ILE A 87 8.25 -1.20 -3.78
C ILE A 87 6.91 -1.78 -4.19
N LYS A 88 6.77 -2.07 -5.49
CA LYS A 88 5.61 -2.74 -6.07
C LYS A 88 5.91 -4.23 -6.21
N VAL A 89 5.04 -5.06 -5.67
CA VAL A 89 5.13 -6.52 -5.72
C VAL A 89 3.91 -7.04 -6.45
N ILE A 90 4.13 -7.71 -7.57
CA ILE A 90 3.06 -8.37 -8.32
C ILE A 90 3.20 -9.87 -8.10
N LEU A 91 2.16 -10.49 -7.62
CA LEU A 91 2.09 -11.93 -7.35
C LEU A 91 1.15 -12.60 -8.35
N VAL A 92 1.54 -13.77 -8.81
CA VAL A 92 0.71 -14.64 -9.66
C VAL A 92 0.83 -16.06 -9.11
N SER A 93 -0.29 -16.73 -8.89
CA SER A 93 -0.33 -18.12 -8.45
C SER A 93 -1.37 -18.89 -9.24
N GLU A 94 -1.18 -20.19 -9.39
CA GLU A 94 -2.20 -21.10 -9.90
C GLU A 94 -3.41 -21.15 -8.95
N ASN A 95 -3.17 -20.92 -7.66
CA ASN A 95 -4.19 -20.83 -6.60
C ASN A 95 -4.45 -19.39 -6.15
N ASN A 96 -4.70 -18.48 -7.08
CA ASN A 96 -5.00 -17.08 -6.77
C ASN A 96 -6.08 -16.89 -5.69
N PRO A 97 -7.18 -17.66 -5.60
CA PRO A 97 -8.16 -17.52 -4.52
C PRO A 97 -7.55 -17.67 -3.12
N ILE A 98 -6.60 -18.59 -2.92
CA ILE A 98 -5.90 -18.78 -1.64
C ILE A 98 -4.97 -17.59 -1.37
N LEU A 99 -4.21 -17.18 -2.39
CA LEU A 99 -3.29 -16.05 -2.28
C LEU A 99 -4.02 -14.74 -1.97
N ILE A 100 -5.16 -14.52 -2.61
CA ILE A 100 -5.97 -13.30 -2.45
C ILE A 100 -6.73 -13.33 -1.13
N GLY A 101 -7.38 -14.47 -0.82
CA GLY A 101 -8.28 -14.62 0.31
C GLY A 101 -9.62 -13.88 0.13
N LYS A 102 -10.51 -14.07 1.11
CA LYS A 102 -11.81 -13.39 1.10
C LYS A 102 -11.60 -11.86 1.12
N ASP A 103 -12.15 -11.19 0.13
CA ASP A 103 -12.09 -9.73 -0.03
C ASP A 103 -10.67 -9.12 -0.13
N GLY A 104 -9.66 -9.95 -0.44
CA GLY A 104 -8.27 -9.52 -0.53
C GLY A 104 -7.52 -9.52 0.81
N LYS A 105 -8.11 -10.09 1.86
CA LYS A 105 -7.55 -10.06 3.22
C LYS A 105 -6.17 -10.70 3.32
N ASN A 106 -5.88 -11.76 2.57
CA ASN A 106 -4.58 -12.42 2.62
C ASN A 106 -3.49 -11.56 2.00
N ILE A 107 -3.78 -10.86 0.89
CA ILE A 107 -2.83 -9.91 0.28
C ILE A 107 -2.56 -8.74 1.22
N ASP A 108 -3.59 -8.18 1.83
CA ASP A 108 -3.45 -7.05 2.76
C ASP A 108 -2.68 -7.47 4.03
N ALA A 109 -2.92 -8.68 4.54
CA ALA A 109 -2.16 -9.25 5.64
C ALA A 109 -0.69 -9.46 5.27
N LEU A 110 -0.41 -10.05 4.09
CA LEU A 110 0.94 -10.24 3.59
C LEU A 110 1.68 -8.91 3.43
N GLN A 111 1.04 -7.91 2.86
CA GLN A 111 1.59 -6.56 2.74
C GLN A 111 1.94 -5.98 4.12
N THR A 112 1.05 -6.13 5.09
CA THR A 112 1.25 -5.64 6.45
C THR A 112 2.42 -6.34 7.13
N ILE A 113 2.51 -7.66 7.02
CA ILE A 113 3.59 -8.46 7.60
C ILE A 113 4.94 -8.05 7.00
N ILE A 114 5.05 -7.96 5.68
CA ILE A 114 6.30 -7.59 5.00
C ILE A 114 6.72 -6.16 5.39
N ARG A 115 5.81 -5.19 5.38
CA ARG A 115 6.09 -3.82 5.81
C ARG A 115 6.59 -3.75 7.25
N ASN A 116 5.89 -4.42 8.16
CA ASN A 116 6.28 -4.45 9.58
C ASN A 116 7.62 -5.16 9.79
N SER A 117 7.89 -6.23 9.05
CA SER A 117 9.16 -6.93 9.12
C SER A 117 10.33 -6.05 8.67
N ILE A 118 10.17 -5.31 7.56
CA ILE A 118 11.17 -4.36 7.09
C ILE A 118 11.35 -3.24 8.13
N ARG A 119 10.27 -2.63 8.59
CA ARG A 119 10.30 -1.55 9.56
C ARG A 119 10.96 -1.96 10.89
N ASN A 120 10.67 -3.15 11.39
CA ASN A 120 11.25 -3.65 12.64
C ASN A 120 12.75 -3.89 12.52
N GLN A 121 13.24 -4.29 11.34
CA GLN A 121 14.67 -4.54 11.11
C GLN A 121 15.45 -3.25 10.79
N THR A 122 14.81 -2.28 10.13
CA THR A 122 15.51 -1.08 9.62
C THR A 122 15.13 0.21 10.35
N GLY A 123 13.98 0.24 11.03
CA GLY A 123 13.42 1.49 11.55
C GLY A 123 13.02 2.48 10.45
N ILE A 124 12.98 2.06 9.17
CA ILE A 124 12.57 2.86 8.02
C ILE A 124 11.17 2.42 7.58
N ASP A 125 10.24 3.38 7.41
CA ASP A 125 8.90 3.09 6.90
C ASP A 125 8.91 3.06 5.35
N ILE A 126 9.30 1.91 4.80
CA ILE A 126 9.34 1.69 3.36
C ILE A 126 7.95 1.33 2.86
N LYS A 127 7.47 2.06 1.86
CA LYS A 127 6.18 1.79 1.23
C LYS A 127 6.28 0.54 0.35
N VAL A 128 5.53 -0.49 0.70
CA VAL A 128 5.38 -1.72 -0.08
C VAL A 128 3.92 -1.84 -0.51
N ASN A 129 3.68 -2.07 -1.78
CA ASN A 129 2.37 -2.31 -2.34
C ASN A 129 2.36 -3.69 -3.01
N ILE A 130 1.52 -4.59 -2.52
CA ILE A 130 1.37 -5.94 -3.03
C ILE A 130 0.04 -6.07 -3.74
N ASP A 131 0.06 -6.64 -4.94
CA ASP A 131 -1.14 -6.96 -5.72
C ASP A 131 -1.01 -8.38 -6.29
N ALA A 132 -2.13 -9.06 -6.46
CA ALA A 132 -2.18 -10.37 -7.09
C ALA A 132 -3.07 -10.31 -8.34
N SER A 133 -2.46 -10.54 -9.51
CA SER A 133 -3.18 -10.65 -10.79
C SER A 133 -4.11 -9.47 -11.09
N ASN A 134 -3.72 -8.25 -10.71
CA ASN A 134 -4.54 -7.04 -10.78
C ASN A 134 -5.87 -7.13 -9.99
N TYR A 135 -5.86 -7.87 -8.88
CA TYR A 135 -7.05 -8.08 -8.06
C TYR A 135 -7.69 -6.77 -7.60
N LYS A 136 -6.88 -5.83 -7.11
CA LYS A 136 -7.41 -4.53 -6.61
C LYS A 136 -8.18 -3.79 -7.68
N LYS A 137 -7.64 -3.73 -8.90
CA LYS A 137 -8.31 -3.10 -10.03
C LYS A 137 -9.59 -3.83 -10.43
N LYS A 138 -9.54 -5.16 -10.56
CA LYS A 138 -10.73 -5.96 -10.89
C LYS A 138 -11.84 -5.84 -9.83
N LYS A 139 -11.47 -5.80 -8.56
CA LYS A 139 -12.43 -5.60 -7.46
C LYS A 139 -13.12 -4.24 -7.56
N GLU A 140 -12.37 -3.17 -7.83
CA GLU A 140 -12.92 -1.83 -8.02
C GLU A 140 -13.85 -1.76 -9.24
N GLU A 141 -13.43 -2.29 -10.40
CA GLU A 141 -14.25 -2.33 -11.61
C GLU A 141 -15.55 -3.13 -11.42
N ASN A 142 -15.49 -4.24 -10.68
CA ASN A 142 -16.70 -5.03 -10.37
C ASN A 142 -17.63 -4.26 -9.44
N PHE A 143 -17.10 -3.61 -8.39
CA PHE A 143 -17.88 -2.76 -7.50
C PHE A 143 -18.53 -1.61 -8.25
N GLU A 144 -17.78 -0.89 -9.10
CA GLU A 144 -18.38 0.16 -9.93
C GLU A 144 -19.52 -0.35 -10.82
N ARG A 145 -19.35 -1.52 -11.41
CA ARG A 145 -20.39 -2.12 -12.29
C ARG A 145 -21.65 -2.46 -11.50
N GLU A 146 -21.50 -3.01 -10.31
CA GLU A 146 -22.59 -3.31 -9.39
C GLU A 146 -23.35 -2.04 -8.98
N ILE A 147 -22.62 -1.00 -8.54
CA ILE A 147 -23.22 0.28 -8.17
C ILE A 147 -23.94 0.94 -9.33
N LYS A 148 -23.37 0.94 -10.55
CA LYS A 148 -24.03 1.47 -11.75
C LYS A 148 -25.32 0.73 -12.08
N LYS A 149 -25.38 -0.59 -11.81
CA LYS A 149 -26.62 -1.37 -11.98
C LYS A 149 -27.67 -0.95 -10.96
N ILE A 150 -27.31 -0.85 -9.68
CA ILE A 150 -28.21 -0.43 -8.61
C ILE A 150 -28.73 0.99 -8.87
N ILE A 151 -27.88 1.93 -9.31
CA ILE A 151 -28.30 3.30 -9.65
C ILE A 151 -29.38 3.29 -10.75
N LYS A 152 -29.19 2.49 -11.80
CA LYS A 152 -30.20 2.36 -12.88
C LYS A 152 -31.48 1.73 -12.37
N ASP A 153 -31.40 0.74 -11.50
CA ASP A 153 -32.58 0.12 -10.91
C ASP A 153 -33.35 1.14 -10.04
N VAL A 154 -32.68 1.93 -9.22
CA VAL A 154 -33.30 3.04 -8.46
C VAL A 154 -33.91 4.10 -9.38
N GLN A 155 -33.21 4.47 -10.46
CA GLN A 155 -33.71 5.45 -11.43
C GLN A 155 -34.97 4.97 -12.15
N ASN A 156 -35.09 3.67 -12.42
CA ASN A 156 -36.25 3.09 -13.11
C ASN A 156 -37.44 2.80 -12.17
N THR A 157 -37.14 2.39 -10.94
CA THR A 157 -38.18 1.94 -9.99
C THR A 157 -38.60 3.01 -9.01
N HIS A 158 -37.81 4.07 -8.83
CA HIS A 158 -37.93 5.12 -7.80
C HIS A 158 -37.91 4.56 -6.35
N ILE A 159 -37.43 3.32 -6.17
CA ILE A 159 -37.31 2.70 -4.87
C ILE A 159 -35.87 2.91 -4.39
N GLU A 160 -35.71 3.49 -3.19
CA GLU A 160 -34.40 3.66 -2.59
C GLU A 160 -33.73 2.31 -2.25
N VAL A 161 -32.41 2.26 -2.37
CA VAL A 161 -31.62 1.08 -2.03
C VAL A 161 -30.58 1.44 -0.98
N LYS A 162 -30.60 0.69 0.12
CA LYS A 162 -29.60 0.73 1.17
C LYS A 162 -28.47 -0.25 0.82
N LEU A 163 -27.26 0.27 0.69
CA LEU A 163 -26.06 -0.54 0.46
C LEU A 163 -25.51 -1.12 1.77
N ASP A 164 -24.68 -2.14 1.66
CA ASP A 164 -23.94 -2.68 2.82
C ASP A 164 -22.96 -1.66 3.41
N PRO A 165 -22.61 -1.79 4.72
CA PRO A 165 -21.58 -0.99 5.33
C PRO A 165 -20.26 -1.07 4.56
N MET A 166 -19.63 0.08 4.34
CA MET A 166 -18.39 0.16 3.58
C MET A 166 -17.50 1.30 4.07
N ASN A 167 -16.21 1.21 3.75
CA ASN A 167 -15.23 2.23 4.11
C ASN A 167 -15.48 3.57 3.39
N SER A 168 -14.85 4.64 3.87
CA SER A 168 -15.01 6.00 3.35
C SER A 168 -14.65 6.15 1.87
N TYR A 169 -13.67 5.39 1.38
CA TYR A 169 -13.28 5.39 -0.03
C TYR A 169 -14.43 4.89 -0.93
N ASN A 170 -15.00 3.74 -0.59
CA ASN A 170 -16.11 3.17 -1.35
C ASN A 170 -17.37 4.05 -1.29
N ARG A 171 -17.69 4.65 -0.13
CA ARG A 171 -18.80 5.60 -0.02
C ARG A 171 -18.63 6.81 -0.95
N ARG A 172 -17.40 7.35 -1.00
CA ARG A 172 -17.08 8.45 -1.93
C ARG A 172 -17.19 8.02 -3.39
N LEU A 173 -16.77 6.78 -3.72
CA LEU A 173 -16.88 6.24 -5.06
C LEU A 173 -18.36 6.11 -5.49
N VAL A 174 -19.22 5.58 -4.60
CA VAL A 174 -20.69 5.53 -4.83
C VAL A 174 -21.24 6.92 -5.11
N HIS A 175 -20.91 7.89 -4.27
CA HIS A 175 -21.35 9.28 -4.46
C HIS A 175 -20.91 9.84 -5.82
N ASN A 176 -19.63 9.70 -6.16
CA ASN A 176 -19.08 10.18 -7.43
C ASN A 176 -19.69 9.48 -8.67
N LEU A 177 -20.12 8.23 -8.53
CA LEU A 177 -20.83 7.53 -9.60
C LEU A 177 -22.26 8.04 -9.72
N ALA A 178 -22.96 8.25 -8.62
CA ALA A 178 -24.33 8.71 -8.57
C ALA A 178 -24.51 10.13 -9.16
N THR A 179 -23.55 11.03 -8.94
CA THR A 179 -23.60 12.40 -9.51
C THR A 179 -23.60 12.46 -11.05
N LYS A 180 -23.36 11.35 -11.73
CA LYS A 180 -23.42 11.24 -13.19
C LYS A 180 -24.81 10.90 -13.72
N TYR A 181 -25.78 10.68 -12.84
CA TYR A 181 -27.15 10.30 -13.19
C TYR A 181 -28.14 11.36 -12.68
N GLU A 182 -29.05 11.75 -13.53
CA GLU A 182 -30.11 12.71 -13.20
C GLU A 182 -31.07 12.13 -12.17
N ASN A 183 -31.52 12.97 -11.23
CA ASN A 183 -32.48 12.64 -10.18
C ASN A 183 -32.00 11.54 -9.21
N ILE A 184 -30.70 11.29 -9.15
CA ILE A 184 -30.12 10.33 -8.20
C ILE A 184 -29.33 11.08 -7.13
N LYS A 185 -29.71 10.88 -5.87
CA LYS A 185 -29.01 11.41 -4.70
C LYS A 185 -28.51 10.28 -3.81
N THR A 186 -27.45 10.56 -3.06
CA THR A 186 -26.86 9.59 -2.12
C THR A 186 -26.68 10.24 -0.76
N GLU A 187 -26.94 9.45 0.27
CA GLU A 187 -26.78 9.86 1.65
C GLU A 187 -25.97 8.81 2.42
N SER A 188 -24.97 9.24 3.19
CA SER A 188 -24.12 8.35 3.99
C SER A 188 -24.55 8.41 5.44
N ILE A 189 -25.09 7.29 5.99
CA ILE A 189 -25.72 7.19 7.28
C ILE A 189 -24.97 6.22 8.19
N GLY A 190 -25.04 6.44 9.52
CA GLY A 190 -24.44 5.60 10.55
C GLY A 190 -23.02 6.00 10.93
N GLU A 191 -22.43 5.21 11.81
CA GLU A 191 -21.07 5.41 12.31
C GLU A 191 -20.17 4.22 11.96
N GLU A 192 -18.87 4.47 11.83
CA GLU A 192 -17.88 3.40 11.59
C GLU A 192 -17.92 2.36 12.73
N PRO A 193 -17.86 1.06 12.47
CA PRO A 193 -17.62 0.42 11.15
C PRO A 193 -18.89 0.12 10.34
N ASN A 194 -20.10 0.49 10.85
CA ASN A 194 -21.40 0.13 10.27
C ASN A 194 -21.97 1.21 9.34
N ARG A 195 -21.16 2.19 8.96
CA ARG A 195 -21.58 3.29 8.11
C ARG A 195 -21.80 2.84 6.67
N TYR A 196 -22.98 3.18 6.09
CA TYR A 196 -23.41 2.77 4.77
C TYR A 196 -23.91 3.94 3.93
N THR A 197 -24.20 3.70 2.66
CA THR A 197 -24.77 4.70 1.74
C THR A 197 -26.15 4.24 1.27
N ILE A 198 -27.10 5.18 1.21
CA ILE A 198 -28.40 5.00 0.56
C ILE A 198 -28.34 5.68 -0.82
N ILE A 199 -28.86 5.03 -1.83
CA ILE A 199 -29.09 5.60 -3.16
C ILE A 199 -30.59 5.80 -3.30
N LYS A 200 -31.02 7.03 -3.58
CA LYS A 200 -32.43 7.41 -3.68
C LYS A 200 -32.72 8.21 -4.96
N TYR A 201 -33.94 8.08 -5.46
CA TYR A 201 -34.46 8.93 -6.52
C TYR A 201 -35.09 10.18 -5.87
N GLU A 202 -34.79 11.36 -6.41
CA GLU A 202 -35.32 12.62 -5.91
C GLU A 202 -35.44 13.56 -7.10
N GLU A 203 -36.68 13.90 -7.46
CA GLU A 203 -36.98 14.93 -8.47
C GLU A 203 -36.63 16.30 -7.90
N ASP A 204 -35.91 17.13 -8.69
CA ASP A 204 -35.58 18.51 -8.31
C ASP A 204 -36.81 19.41 -8.31
#